data_fe95dd45fc834ea4b3bd9aedefdb52b5
#
_entry.id   fe95dd45fc834ea4b3bd9aedefdb52b5
#
_cell.length_a   1.000
_cell.length_b   1.000
_cell.length_c   1.000
_cell.angle_alpha   90.00
_cell.angle_beta   90.00
_cell.angle_gamma   90.00
#
_symmetry.space_group_name_H-M   'P 1'
#
loop_
_entity.id
_entity.type
_entity.pdbx_description
1 polymer ?
#
loop_
_entity_poly.entity_id
_entity_poly.type
_entity_poly.pdbx_seq_one_letter_code
_entity_poly.pdbx_strand_id
1 'polypeptide(L)'
;MGRLPGGSLPGGVLDHALSVEPVRIDDDGHDGDPLIRVEDVHRYYDLGETRVHALRGVSLSVERGGFVAIMGSSGSGKSTLMNVLGCLDRPSSGRYLLEGTDVSKLEKKELAIIRNRKIGFVFQGFNLLARTTALENTALPTLYTPIDKGERLRRASHALEMVGLANRADHYPSQMSGGQQQRVAIARALVNQPSILFADEPTGNLDSRTAVEIIEIFQQLNDEGLTIVLVTHEPDIAQFAKRVIVFRDGKIRKDEPVRDRPRAREVLPTLPTLDD
;
A
#
# COMPACT_ATOMS: atom_id res chain seq x y z
N MET A 1 -28.21 -28.62 -53.05
CA MET A 1 -26.82 -28.41 -53.51
C MET A 1 -26.57 -26.88 -53.52
N GLY A 2 -25.72 -26.38 -52.70
CA GLY A 2 -25.36 -24.95 -52.63
C GLY A 2 -24.46 -24.71 -51.46
N ARG A 3 -23.12 -24.86 -51.65
CA ARG A 3 -22.12 -24.59 -50.66
C ARG A 3 -22.03 -23.04 -50.45
N LEU A 4 -22.08 -22.61 -49.19
CA LEU A 4 -21.73 -21.23 -48.81
C LEU A 4 -20.21 -21.14 -48.69
N PRO A 5 -19.57 -20.02 -49.10
CA PRO A 5 -18.14 -19.84 -49.03
C PRO A 5 -17.73 -19.43 -47.62
N GLY A 6 -16.68 -20.08 -47.12
CA GLY A 6 -16.02 -19.75 -45.88
C GLY A 6 -15.31 -18.37 -45.96
N GLY A 7 -15.77 -17.42 -45.17
CA GLY A 7 -15.08 -16.16 -44.92
C GLY A 7 -14.08 -16.34 -43.82
N SER A 8 -12.81 -16.39 -44.15
CA SER A 8 -11.70 -16.25 -43.19
C SER A 8 -11.66 -14.82 -42.67
N LEU A 9 -11.77 -14.65 -41.34
CA LEU A 9 -11.52 -13.38 -40.68
C LEU A 9 -10.03 -13.04 -40.77
N PRO A 10 -9.68 -11.78 -41.04
CA PRO A 10 -8.27 -11.36 -41.11
C PRO A 10 -7.68 -11.43 -39.69
N GLY A 11 -6.71 -12.31 -39.49
CA GLY A 11 -5.81 -12.27 -38.39
C GLY A 11 -4.90 -11.04 -38.50
N GLY A 12 -4.76 -10.29 -37.41
CA GLY A 12 -3.74 -9.24 -37.36
C GLY A 12 -4.18 -7.97 -36.65
N VAL A 13 -4.54 -8.00 -35.39
CA VAL A 13 -4.43 -6.83 -34.49
C VAL A 13 -4.31 -7.34 -33.04
N LEU A 14 -3.19 -7.88 -32.64
CA LEU A 14 -2.81 -8.07 -31.21
C LEU A 14 -1.34 -8.50 -31.12
N ASP A 15 -0.45 -7.77 -31.79
CA ASP A 15 0.99 -7.98 -31.62
C ASP A 15 1.73 -6.62 -31.52
N HIS A 16 1.21 -5.74 -30.68
CA HIS A 16 2.00 -4.69 -30.03
C HIS A 16 2.17 -5.08 -28.55
N ALA A 17 2.93 -6.17 -28.34
CA ALA A 17 3.63 -6.35 -27.07
C ALA A 17 4.45 -5.08 -26.86
N LEU A 18 4.00 -4.24 -25.91
CA LEU A 18 4.77 -3.11 -25.42
C LEU A 18 6.09 -3.68 -24.91
N SER A 19 7.12 -3.62 -25.75
CA SER A 19 8.51 -3.79 -25.34
C SER A 19 8.85 -2.63 -24.40
N VAL A 20 8.44 -2.76 -23.14
CA VAL A 20 8.91 -1.92 -22.07
C VAL A 20 10.32 -2.43 -21.78
N GLU A 21 11.33 -1.69 -22.24
CA GLU A 21 12.67 -1.92 -21.73
C GLU A 21 12.59 -1.97 -20.21
N PRO A 22 13.25 -2.96 -19.56
CA PRO A 22 13.24 -3.02 -18.11
C PRO A 22 13.85 -1.71 -17.61
N VAL A 23 13.05 -0.93 -16.87
CA VAL A 23 13.60 0.16 -16.06
C VAL A 23 14.69 -0.51 -15.24
N ARG A 24 15.96 -0.17 -15.50
CA ARG A 24 17.06 -0.59 -14.64
C ARG A 24 16.82 0.09 -13.30
N ILE A 25 16.19 -0.64 -12.41
CA ILE A 25 16.18 -0.35 -11.00
C ILE A 25 17.52 -0.92 -10.56
N ASP A 26 18.53 -0.07 -10.56
CA ASP A 26 19.83 -0.44 -10.04
C ASP A 26 19.59 -0.79 -8.57
N ASP A 27 19.76 -2.05 -8.25
CA ASP A 27 19.62 -2.61 -6.89
C ASP A 27 20.94 -2.36 -6.10
N ASP A 28 21.51 -1.18 -6.31
CA ASP A 28 22.71 -0.70 -5.65
C ASP A 28 22.40 -0.17 -4.25
N GLY A 29 21.41 -0.74 -3.58
CA GLY A 29 21.13 -0.47 -2.17
C GLY A 29 22.31 -0.89 -1.33
N HIS A 30 23.17 0.07 -1.00
CA HIS A 30 24.22 -0.13 -0.01
C HIS A 30 23.57 -0.56 1.31
N ASP A 31 24.08 -1.64 1.88
CA ASP A 31 23.75 -2.08 3.23
C ASP A 31 23.95 -0.88 4.19
N GLY A 32 22.83 -0.26 4.64
CA GLY A 32 22.83 0.94 5.47
C GLY A 32 22.02 2.13 4.93
N ASP A 33 21.60 2.14 3.66
CA ASP A 33 20.74 3.21 3.15
C ASP A 33 19.24 2.98 3.51
N PRO A 34 18.51 4.05 3.91
CA PRO A 34 17.08 3.92 4.21
C PRO A 34 16.28 3.50 2.97
N LEU A 35 15.20 2.73 3.19
CA LEU A 35 14.28 2.35 2.12
C LEU A 35 13.62 3.57 1.46
N ILE A 36 13.25 4.55 2.28
CA ILE A 36 12.72 5.85 1.87
C ILE A 36 13.63 6.97 2.39
N ARG A 37 13.99 7.91 1.51
CA ARG A 37 14.62 9.18 1.86
C ARG A 37 13.89 10.31 1.15
N VAL A 38 13.39 11.24 1.92
CA VAL A 38 12.68 12.46 1.46
C VAL A 38 13.49 13.67 1.92
N GLU A 39 13.81 14.56 0.98
CA GLU A 39 14.66 15.74 1.21
C GLU A 39 13.94 16.99 0.72
N ASP A 40 13.58 17.87 1.65
CA ASP A 40 12.94 19.17 1.41
C ASP A 40 11.78 19.14 0.41
N VAL A 41 10.89 18.16 0.56
CA VAL A 41 9.77 17.96 -0.36
C VAL A 41 8.68 18.99 -0.11
N HIS A 42 8.30 19.68 -1.19
CA HIS A 42 7.16 20.59 -1.26
C HIS A 42 6.09 20.03 -2.21
N ARG A 43 4.82 20.28 -1.88
CA ARG A 43 3.70 20.01 -2.78
C ARG A 43 2.72 21.17 -2.78
N TYR A 44 2.46 21.68 -3.98
CA TYR A 44 1.48 22.74 -4.23
C TYR A 44 0.35 22.18 -5.09
N TYR A 45 -0.88 22.66 -4.80
CA TYR A 45 -2.05 22.44 -5.66
C TYR A 45 -2.64 23.78 -6.04
N ASP A 46 -2.82 23.99 -7.35
CA ASP A 46 -3.46 25.20 -7.86
C ASP A 46 -4.96 24.91 -8.01
N LEU A 47 -5.79 25.57 -7.19
CA LEU A 47 -7.24 25.46 -7.14
C LEU A 47 -7.86 26.78 -7.62
N GLY A 48 -7.91 26.98 -8.94
CA GLY A 48 -8.32 28.26 -9.53
C GLY A 48 -7.37 29.39 -9.14
N GLU A 49 -7.88 30.42 -8.45
CA GLU A 49 -7.07 31.54 -7.99
C GLU A 49 -6.28 31.26 -6.69
N THR A 50 -6.59 30.14 -6.01
CA THR A 50 -5.97 29.80 -4.73
C THR A 50 -4.90 28.74 -4.92
N ARG A 51 -3.70 28.97 -4.36
CA ARG A 51 -2.63 27.98 -4.30
C ARG A 51 -2.51 27.41 -2.88
N VAL A 52 -2.75 26.10 -2.77
CA VAL A 52 -2.61 25.36 -1.51
C VAL A 52 -1.22 24.77 -1.40
N HIS A 53 -0.47 25.12 -0.37
CA HIS A 53 0.84 24.55 -0.05
C HIS A 53 0.66 23.38 0.93
N ALA A 54 0.45 22.19 0.39
CA ALA A 54 0.08 20.98 1.16
C ALA A 54 1.27 20.34 1.88
N LEU A 55 2.48 20.33 1.28
CA LEU A 55 3.73 19.90 1.92
C LEU A 55 4.73 21.06 1.88
N ARG A 56 5.37 21.34 3.01
CA ARG A 56 6.13 22.58 3.23
C ARG A 56 7.55 22.28 3.70
N GLY A 57 8.37 21.67 2.81
CA GLY A 57 9.75 21.32 3.13
C GLY A 57 9.84 20.10 4.04
N VAL A 58 9.21 19.01 3.64
CA VAL A 58 9.21 17.75 4.40
C VAL A 58 10.49 16.99 4.14
N SER A 59 11.20 16.63 5.22
CA SER A 59 12.36 15.73 5.18
C SER A 59 12.16 14.61 6.18
N LEU A 60 12.31 13.36 5.74
CA LEU A 60 12.24 12.16 6.58
C LEU A 60 12.96 10.99 5.92
N SER A 61 13.34 9.99 6.73
CA SER A 61 13.79 8.68 6.25
C SER A 61 12.94 7.58 6.87
N VAL A 62 12.82 6.46 6.17
CA VAL A 62 12.25 5.22 6.69
C VAL A 62 13.22 4.08 6.38
N GLU A 63 13.71 3.44 7.44
CA GLU A 63 14.64 2.33 7.32
C GLU A 63 13.93 1.06 6.83
N ARG A 64 14.69 0.14 6.22
CA ARG A 64 14.18 -1.20 5.86
C ARG A 64 13.70 -1.92 7.12
N GLY A 65 12.54 -2.59 7.05
CA GLY A 65 11.90 -3.21 8.22
C GLY A 65 11.41 -2.20 9.26
N GLY A 66 11.35 -0.90 8.91
CA GLY A 66 10.72 0.13 9.75
C GLY A 66 9.20 -0.08 9.86
N PHE A 67 8.63 0.32 10.99
CA PHE A 67 7.18 0.47 11.15
C PHE A 67 6.91 1.87 11.68
N VAL A 68 6.46 2.76 10.81
CA VAL A 68 6.26 4.19 11.09
C VAL A 68 4.78 4.52 11.07
N ALA A 69 4.28 5.15 12.12
CA ALA A 69 2.94 5.75 12.13
C ALA A 69 3.03 7.26 11.87
N ILE A 70 2.26 7.76 10.91
CA ILE A 70 2.11 9.17 10.59
C ILE A 70 0.78 9.64 11.14
N MET A 71 0.84 10.54 12.12
CA MET A 71 -0.32 11.10 12.80
C MET A 71 -0.53 12.56 12.46
N GLY A 72 -1.74 13.05 12.70
CA GLY A 72 -2.09 14.48 12.58
C GLY A 72 -3.57 14.67 12.31
N SER A 73 -4.05 15.92 12.50
CA SER A 73 -5.44 16.29 12.22
C SER A 73 -5.82 16.18 10.74
N SER A 74 -7.12 16.14 10.44
CA SER A 74 -7.59 16.25 9.05
C SER A 74 -7.03 17.51 8.40
N GLY A 75 -6.65 17.43 7.12
CA GLY A 75 -6.07 18.54 6.37
C GLY A 75 -4.62 18.89 6.70
N SER A 76 -3.94 18.16 7.60
CA SER A 76 -2.54 18.46 7.96
C SER A 76 -1.52 18.15 6.86
N GLY A 77 -1.90 17.42 5.79
CA GLY A 77 -1.03 17.04 4.68
C GLY A 77 -0.64 15.55 4.64
N LYS A 78 -1.13 14.70 5.57
CA LYS A 78 -0.79 13.26 5.63
C LYS A 78 -1.12 12.51 4.34
N SER A 79 -2.34 12.65 3.83
CA SER A 79 -2.76 11.98 2.58
C SER A 79 -1.95 12.48 1.37
N THR A 80 -1.58 13.78 1.36
CA THR A 80 -0.68 14.31 0.34
C THR A 80 0.71 13.68 0.43
N LEU A 81 1.27 13.57 1.65
CA LEU A 81 2.54 12.90 1.85
C LEU A 81 2.47 11.45 1.42
N MET A 82 1.43 10.73 1.83
CA MET A 82 1.20 9.34 1.46
C MET A 82 1.09 9.14 -0.06
N ASN A 83 0.39 10.05 -0.76
CA ASN A 83 0.30 10.01 -2.23
C ASN A 83 1.67 10.22 -2.89
N VAL A 84 2.50 11.11 -2.35
CA VAL A 84 3.86 11.32 -2.87
C VAL A 84 4.73 10.10 -2.58
N LEU A 85 4.75 9.60 -1.35
CA LEU A 85 5.52 8.41 -0.97
C LEU A 85 5.08 7.16 -1.72
N GLY A 86 3.77 7.03 -1.96
CA GLY A 86 3.18 5.95 -2.73
C GLY A 86 3.31 6.09 -4.24
N CYS A 87 4.05 7.08 -4.74
CA CYS A 87 4.19 7.35 -6.17
C CYS A 87 2.84 7.55 -6.91
N LEU A 88 1.78 7.95 -6.20
CA LEU A 88 0.49 8.33 -6.78
C LEU A 88 0.50 9.78 -7.26
N ASP A 89 1.32 10.61 -6.63
CA ASP A 89 1.54 12.00 -6.97
C ASP A 89 3.05 12.32 -6.97
N ARG A 90 3.43 13.49 -7.52
CA ARG A 90 4.82 13.94 -7.58
C ARG A 90 5.04 15.13 -6.66
N PRO A 91 6.20 15.24 -6.02
CA PRO A 91 6.55 16.48 -5.34
C PRO A 91 6.63 17.63 -6.36
N SER A 92 6.30 18.84 -5.92
CA SER A 92 6.48 20.06 -6.73
C SER A 92 7.95 20.51 -6.74
N SER A 93 8.68 20.25 -5.65
CA SER A 93 10.12 20.42 -5.51
C SER A 93 10.65 19.55 -4.37
N GLY A 94 11.97 19.49 -4.23
CA GLY A 94 12.65 18.57 -3.32
C GLY A 94 12.95 17.24 -3.99
N ARG A 95 13.39 16.25 -3.20
CA ARG A 95 13.85 14.97 -3.70
C ARG A 95 13.22 13.82 -2.93
N TYR A 96 12.84 12.77 -3.63
CA TYR A 96 12.35 11.53 -3.04
C TYR A 96 13.08 10.33 -3.64
N LEU A 97 13.81 9.59 -2.79
CA LEU A 97 14.48 8.36 -3.15
C LEU A 97 13.72 7.18 -2.51
N LEU A 98 13.42 6.19 -3.34
CA LEU A 98 12.90 4.88 -2.93
C LEU A 98 13.92 3.83 -3.34
N GLU A 99 14.46 3.10 -2.38
CA GLU A 99 15.55 2.12 -2.60
C GLU A 99 16.71 2.70 -3.41
N GLY A 100 17.15 3.93 -3.08
CA GLY A 100 18.23 4.63 -3.79
C GLY A 100 17.80 5.31 -5.11
N THR A 101 16.68 4.90 -5.71
CA THR A 101 16.16 5.47 -6.98
C THR A 101 15.46 6.79 -6.75
N ASP A 102 15.87 7.87 -7.45
CA ASP A 102 15.20 9.18 -7.41
C ASP A 102 13.88 9.17 -8.19
N VAL A 103 12.79 8.85 -7.47
CA VAL A 103 11.45 8.73 -8.08
C VAL A 103 10.80 10.08 -8.40
N SER A 104 11.33 11.19 -7.88
CA SER A 104 10.79 12.54 -8.18
C SER A 104 10.98 12.94 -9.64
N LYS A 105 11.94 12.33 -10.34
CA LYS A 105 12.27 12.60 -11.75
C LYS A 105 11.59 11.66 -12.74
N LEU A 106 11.02 10.55 -12.26
CA LEU A 106 10.47 9.51 -13.12
C LEU A 106 9.16 9.94 -13.79
N GLU A 107 8.89 9.39 -14.97
CA GLU A 107 7.64 9.59 -15.66
C GLU A 107 6.48 8.81 -15.06
N LYS A 108 5.22 9.15 -15.43
CA LYS A 108 4.01 8.48 -14.91
C LYS A 108 4.03 6.96 -15.13
N LYS A 109 4.57 6.51 -16.29
CA LYS A 109 4.66 5.09 -16.63
C LYS A 109 5.65 4.36 -15.72
N GLU A 110 6.80 4.96 -15.45
CA GLU A 110 7.82 4.42 -14.57
C GLU A 110 7.33 4.35 -13.11
N LEU A 111 6.68 5.42 -12.63
CA LEU A 111 6.02 5.43 -11.32
C LEU A 111 4.95 4.33 -11.19
N ALA A 112 4.21 4.02 -12.27
CA ALA A 112 3.23 2.93 -12.26
C ALA A 112 3.89 1.55 -12.11
N ILE A 113 5.07 1.34 -12.71
CA ILE A 113 5.86 0.12 -12.58
C ILE A 113 6.36 -0.02 -11.14
N ILE A 114 6.91 1.06 -10.56
CA ILE A 114 7.37 1.07 -9.16
C ILE A 114 6.23 0.76 -8.20
N ARG A 115 5.08 1.41 -8.36
CA ARG A 115 3.88 1.11 -7.54
C ARG A 115 3.50 -0.35 -7.60
N ASN A 116 3.46 -0.93 -8.78
CA ASN A 116 3.07 -2.32 -8.94
C ASN A 116 4.05 -3.31 -8.30
N ARG A 117 5.36 -3.01 -8.37
CA ARG A 117 6.42 -3.94 -7.96
C ARG A 117 6.89 -3.76 -6.51
N LYS A 118 6.90 -2.51 -6.02
CA LYS A 118 7.59 -2.15 -4.78
C LYS A 118 6.62 -1.69 -3.68
N ILE A 119 5.38 -1.32 -4.02
CA ILE A 119 4.46 -0.67 -3.10
C ILE A 119 3.15 -1.43 -2.99
N GLY A 120 2.76 -1.78 -1.77
CA GLY A 120 1.42 -2.23 -1.44
C GLY A 120 0.60 -1.11 -0.82
N PHE A 121 -0.71 -1.05 -1.14
CA PHE A 121 -1.64 -0.08 -0.56
C PHE A 121 -2.81 -0.75 0.13
N VAL A 122 -3.11 -0.27 1.34
CA VAL A 122 -4.30 -0.63 2.12
C VAL A 122 -5.03 0.66 2.46
N PHE A 123 -6.34 0.73 2.19
CA PHE A 123 -7.17 1.92 2.40
C PHE A 123 -8.28 1.65 3.42
N GLN A 124 -8.78 2.69 4.07
CA GLN A 124 -9.89 2.64 5.01
C GLN A 124 -11.16 2.02 4.40
N GLY A 125 -11.47 2.35 3.14
CA GLY A 125 -12.67 1.90 2.44
C GLY A 125 -12.55 0.52 1.79
N PHE A 126 -11.51 -0.29 2.10
CA PHE A 126 -11.18 -1.59 1.51
C PHE A 126 -10.94 -1.55 -0.01
N ASN A 127 -11.74 -0.79 -0.76
CA ASN A 127 -11.66 -0.63 -2.22
C ASN A 127 -11.66 -1.98 -2.99
N LEU A 128 -12.50 -2.91 -2.54
CA LEU A 128 -12.71 -4.20 -3.20
C LEU A 128 -13.74 -4.07 -4.33
N LEU A 129 -13.52 -4.80 -5.40
CA LEU A 129 -14.51 -4.94 -6.47
C LEU A 129 -15.63 -5.85 -5.99
N ALA A 130 -16.86 -5.31 -5.87
CA ALA A 130 -17.99 -5.98 -5.24
C ALA A 130 -18.46 -7.26 -5.97
N ARG A 131 -18.17 -7.37 -7.28
CA ARG A 131 -18.62 -8.48 -8.14
C ARG A 131 -17.52 -9.50 -8.44
N THR A 132 -16.42 -9.46 -7.70
CA THR A 132 -15.30 -10.40 -7.81
C THR A 132 -15.04 -11.03 -6.45
N THR A 133 -14.54 -12.26 -6.48
CA THR A 133 -14.23 -13.02 -5.25
C THR A 133 -13.03 -12.43 -4.51
N ALA A 134 -12.78 -12.90 -3.28
CA ALA A 134 -11.59 -12.53 -2.52
C ALA A 134 -10.30 -12.88 -3.28
N LEU A 135 -10.26 -14.07 -3.90
CA LEU A 135 -9.13 -14.52 -4.72
C LEU A 135 -8.89 -13.61 -5.92
N GLU A 136 -9.95 -13.28 -6.65
CA GLU A 136 -9.88 -12.40 -7.82
C GLU A 136 -9.47 -10.96 -7.43
N ASN A 137 -10.04 -10.42 -6.33
CA ASN A 137 -9.62 -9.11 -5.79
C ASN A 137 -8.14 -9.10 -5.43
N THR A 138 -7.66 -10.16 -4.79
CA THR A 138 -6.25 -10.29 -4.40
C THR A 138 -5.35 -10.40 -5.62
N ALA A 139 -5.79 -11.07 -6.69
CA ALA A 139 -5.02 -11.25 -7.93
C ALA A 139 -4.90 -9.98 -8.79
N LEU A 140 -5.73 -8.94 -8.59
CA LEU A 140 -5.80 -7.75 -9.47
C LEU A 140 -4.45 -7.10 -9.78
N PRO A 141 -3.55 -6.84 -8.81
CA PRO A 141 -2.27 -6.20 -9.12
C PRO A 141 -1.36 -7.03 -10.03
N THR A 142 -1.53 -8.35 -10.02
CA THR A 142 -0.72 -9.26 -10.84
C THR A 142 -1.05 -9.20 -12.33
N LEU A 143 -2.18 -8.57 -12.72
CA LEU A 143 -2.55 -8.34 -14.13
C LEU A 143 -1.53 -7.46 -14.87
N TYR A 144 -0.79 -6.65 -14.13
CA TYR A 144 0.26 -5.78 -14.66
C TYR A 144 1.66 -6.39 -14.55
N THR A 145 1.75 -7.67 -14.16
CA THR A 145 3.00 -8.43 -14.03
C THR A 145 3.04 -9.48 -15.15
N PRO A 146 4.20 -9.69 -15.82
CA PRO A 146 4.31 -10.65 -16.92
C PRO A 146 4.41 -12.10 -16.41
N ILE A 147 3.34 -12.59 -15.78
CA ILE A 147 3.19 -13.95 -15.27
C ILE A 147 1.91 -14.58 -15.81
N ASP A 148 1.88 -15.91 -15.93
CA ASP A 148 0.70 -16.65 -16.40
C ASP A 148 -0.44 -16.65 -15.37
N LYS A 149 -1.63 -17.11 -15.80
CA LYS A 149 -2.82 -17.16 -14.95
C LYS A 149 -2.64 -18.08 -13.73
N GLY A 150 -1.97 -19.22 -13.91
CA GLY A 150 -1.76 -20.18 -12.81
C GLY A 150 -0.93 -19.57 -11.70
N GLU A 151 0.18 -18.90 -12.04
CA GLU A 151 1.04 -18.20 -11.10
C GLU A 151 0.32 -17.05 -10.40
N ARG A 152 -0.53 -16.29 -11.11
CA ARG A 152 -1.35 -15.24 -10.50
C ARG A 152 -2.25 -15.77 -9.39
N LEU A 153 -2.98 -16.86 -9.69
CA LEU A 153 -3.89 -17.47 -8.72
C LEU A 153 -3.14 -18.10 -7.54
N ARG A 154 -1.99 -18.73 -7.79
CA ARG A 154 -1.13 -19.28 -6.74
C ARG A 154 -0.63 -18.20 -5.78
N ARG A 155 -0.15 -17.06 -6.30
CA ARG A 155 0.27 -15.91 -5.47
C ARG A 155 -0.89 -15.31 -4.68
N ALA A 156 -2.04 -15.17 -5.32
CA ALA A 156 -3.23 -14.65 -4.66
C ALA A 156 -3.73 -15.58 -3.54
N SER A 157 -3.73 -16.89 -3.76
CA SER A 157 -4.07 -17.89 -2.74
C SER A 157 -3.11 -17.81 -1.54
N HIS A 158 -1.81 -17.78 -1.81
CA HIS A 158 -0.80 -17.65 -0.77
C HIS A 158 -0.95 -16.34 0.04
N ALA A 159 -1.23 -15.22 -0.64
CA ALA A 159 -1.46 -13.95 0.04
C ALA A 159 -2.72 -13.99 0.94
N LEU A 160 -3.78 -14.71 0.55
CA LEU A 160 -4.95 -14.95 1.39
C LEU A 160 -4.63 -15.84 2.60
N GLU A 161 -3.78 -16.83 2.44
CA GLU A 161 -3.29 -17.68 3.54
C GLU A 161 -2.54 -16.86 4.59
N MET A 162 -1.65 -15.96 4.17
CA MET A 162 -0.88 -15.05 5.06
C MET A 162 -1.78 -14.20 5.98
N VAL A 163 -3.00 -13.88 5.55
CA VAL A 163 -3.96 -13.09 6.33
C VAL A 163 -5.08 -13.94 6.96
N GLY A 164 -4.95 -15.28 6.93
CA GLY A 164 -5.91 -16.20 7.55
C GLY A 164 -7.24 -16.36 6.81
N LEU A 165 -7.27 -16.15 5.48
CA LEU A 165 -8.46 -16.22 4.64
C LEU A 165 -8.43 -17.34 3.58
N ALA A 166 -7.62 -18.38 3.76
CA ALA A 166 -7.52 -19.49 2.82
C ALA A 166 -8.89 -20.13 2.49
N ASN A 167 -9.77 -20.27 3.49
CA ASN A 167 -11.10 -20.85 3.37
C ASN A 167 -12.18 -19.87 2.85
N ARG A 168 -11.81 -18.64 2.49
CA ARG A 168 -12.71 -17.57 2.03
C ARG A 168 -12.39 -17.10 0.60
N ALA A 169 -11.54 -17.80 -0.12
CA ALA A 169 -11.06 -17.43 -1.46
C ALA A 169 -12.21 -17.16 -2.45
N ASP A 170 -13.27 -17.97 -2.41
CA ASP A 170 -14.42 -17.89 -3.32
C ASP A 170 -15.55 -16.97 -2.83
N HIS A 171 -15.39 -16.30 -1.68
CA HIS A 171 -16.41 -15.40 -1.15
C HIS A 171 -16.35 -14.04 -1.81
N TYR A 172 -17.52 -13.43 -2.02
CA TYR A 172 -17.66 -12.05 -2.47
C TYR A 172 -17.59 -11.08 -1.28
N PRO A 173 -17.19 -9.81 -1.48
CA PRO A 173 -17.16 -8.81 -0.40
C PRO A 173 -18.47 -8.70 0.39
N SER A 174 -19.63 -8.84 -0.26
CA SER A 174 -20.94 -8.83 0.40
C SER A 174 -21.19 -10.00 1.37
N GLN A 175 -20.38 -11.03 1.32
CA GLN A 175 -20.44 -12.23 2.19
C GLN A 175 -19.39 -12.20 3.30
N MET A 176 -18.68 -11.07 3.46
CA MET A 176 -17.52 -10.94 4.36
C MET A 176 -17.75 -9.81 5.37
N SER A 177 -17.29 -10.02 6.60
CA SER A 177 -17.25 -8.94 7.61
C SER A 177 -16.27 -7.83 7.19
N GLY A 178 -16.36 -6.64 7.80
CA GLY A 178 -15.42 -5.54 7.55
C GLY A 178 -13.97 -5.93 7.76
N GLY A 179 -13.67 -6.65 8.85
CA GLY A 179 -12.34 -7.17 9.12
C GLY A 179 -11.85 -8.18 8.08
N GLN A 180 -12.74 -9.06 7.60
CA GLN A 180 -12.39 -9.98 6.50
C GLN A 180 -12.13 -9.23 5.20
N GLN A 181 -12.93 -8.22 4.87
CA GLN A 181 -12.70 -7.37 3.68
C GLN A 181 -11.37 -6.63 3.78
N GLN A 182 -11.01 -6.12 4.96
CA GLN A 182 -9.72 -5.47 5.19
C GLN A 182 -8.55 -6.46 5.04
N ARG A 183 -8.70 -7.69 5.53
CA ARG A 183 -7.69 -8.75 5.32
C ARG A 183 -7.52 -9.08 3.82
N VAL A 184 -8.60 -9.09 3.01
CA VAL A 184 -8.50 -9.23 1.54
C VAL A 184 -7.74 -8.04 0.93
N ALA A 185 -8.01 -6.81 1.38
CA ALA A 185 -7.27 -5.62 0.92
C ALA A 185 -5.78 -5.70 1.26
N ILE A 186 -5.42 -6.23 2.44
CA ILE A 186 -4.03 -6.50 2.83
C ILE A 186 -3.42 -7.58 1.92
N ALA A 187 -4.09 -8.71 1.72
CA ALA A 187 -3.62 -9.78 0.83
C ALA A 187 -3.37 -9.25 -0.59
N ARG A 188 -4.29 -8.43 -1.13
CA ARG A 188 -4.12 -7.76 -2.41
C ARG A 188 -2.87 -6.87 -2.44
N ALA A 189 -2.59 -6.14 -1.37
CA ALA A 189 -1.41 -5.30 -1.27
C ALA A 189 -0.11 -6.12 -1.25
N LEU A 190 -0.14 -7.36 -0.73
CA LEU A 190 1.03 -8.24 -0.58
C LEU A 190 1.31 -9.12 -1.80
N VAL A 191 0.37 -9.29 -2.72
CA VAL A 191 0.42 -10.30 -3.80
C VAL A 191 1.64 -10.20 -4.73
N ASN A 192 2.17 -8.99 -4.92
CA ASN A 192 3.38 -8.74 -5.69
C ASN A 192 4.65 -8.67 -4.83
N GLN A 193 4.59 -9.05 -3.54
CA GLN A 193 5.72 -9.04 -2.61
C GLN A 193 6.41 -7.66 -2.54
N PRO A 194 5.69 -6.60 -2.13
CA PRO A 194 6.22 -5.25 -2.12
C PRO A 194 7.33 -5.08 -1.08
N SER A 195 8.22 -4.11 -1.29
CA SER A 195 9.23 -3.70 -0.28
C SER A 195 8.62 -2.87 0.85
N ILE A 196 7.48 -2.21 0.58
CA ILE A 196 6.80 -1.35 1.55
C ILE A 196 5.28 -1.46 1.43
N LEU A 197 4.62 -1.41 2.57
CA LEU A 197 3.16 -1.33 2.70
C LEU A 197 2.78 0.05 3.23
N PHE A 198 1.96 0.76 2.47
CA PHE A 198 1.28 1.98 2.92
C PHE A 198 -0.14 1.64 3.36
N ALA A 199 -0.52 2.01 4.57
CA ALA A 199 -1.85 1.81 5.12
C ALA A 199 -2.46 3.15 5.54
N ASP A 200 -3.54 3.58 4.84
CA ASP A 200 -4.24 4.83 5.10
C ASP A 200 -5.51 4.56 5.91
N GLU A 201 -5.47 4.89 7.19
CA GLU A 201 -6.54 4.67 8.16
C GLU A 201 -7.16 3.26 8.11
N PRO A 202 -6.33 2.18 8.13
CA PRO A 202 -6.79 0.82 7.83
C PRO A 202 -7.75 0.25 8.88
N THR A 203 -7.90 0.90 10.02
CA THR A 203 -8.74 0.51 11.16
C THR A 203 -10.00 1.37 11.31
N GLY A 204 -10.08 2.50 10.61
CA GLY A 204 -11.10 3.54 10.85
C GLY A 204 -12.56 3.13 10.59
N ASN A 205 -12.82 1.98 9.98
CA ASN A 205 -14.16 1.42 9.75
C ASN A 205 -14.40 0.11 10.52
N LEU A 206 -13.55 -0.20 11.50
CA LEU A 206 -13.57 -1.46 12.24
C LEU A 206 -13.85 -1.22 13.73
N ASP A 207 -14.41 -2.21 14.40
CA ASP A 207 -14.49 -2.22 15.84
C ASP A 207 -13.10 -2.36 16.46
N SER A 208 -12.97 -2.03 17.75
CA SER A 208 -11.69 -1.95 18.45
C SER A 208 -10.92 -3.29 18.46
N ARG A 209 -11.62 -4.41 18.60
CA ARG A 209 -11.00 -5.73 18.58
C ARG A 209 -10.49 -6.08 17.20
N THR A 210 -11.33 -5.94 16.17
CA THR A 210 -10.96 -6.16 14.77
C THR A 210 -9.82 -5.22 14.34
N ALA A 211 -9.81 -3.97 14.82
CA ALA A 211 -8.72 -3.03 14.57
C ALA A 211 -7.37 -3.56 15.08
N VAL A 212 -7.33 -4.09 16.32
CA VAL A 212 -6.11 -4.67 16.88
C VAL A 212 -5.71 -5.97 16.17
N GLU A 213 -6.66 -6.77 15.68
CA GLU A 213 -6.35 -7.94 14.83
C GLU A 213 -5.67 -7.56 13.51
N ILE A 214 -6.09 -6.46 12.87
CA ILE A 214 -5.42 -5.94 11.68
C ILE A 214 -4.01 -5.44 12.00
N ILE A 215 -3.84 -4.78 13.15
CA ILE A 215 -2.51 -4.35 13.62
C ILE A 215 -1.61 -5.54 13.95
N GLU A 216 -2.15 -6.64 14.47
CA GLU A 216 -1.38 -7.87 14.68
C GLU A 216 -0.81 -8.39 13.35
N ILE A 217 -1.62 -8.44 12.29
CA ILE A 217 -1.13 -8.83 10.95
C ILE A 217 0.00 -7.89 10.51
N PHE A 218 -0.14 -6.58 10.69
CA PHE A 218 0.93 -5.64 10.33
C PHE A 218 2.20 -5.86 11.17
N GLN A 219 2.07 -6.14 12.47
CA GLN A 219 3.23 -6.45 13.30
C GLN A 219 3.93 -7.73 12.87
N GLN A 220 3.18 -8.79 12.52
CA GLN A 220 3.73 -10.05 12.01
C GLN A 220 4.49 -9.83 10.69
N LEU A 221 3.88 -9.17 9.71
CA LEU A 221 4.51 -8.84 8.44
C LEU A 221 5.79 -7.98 8.63
N ASN A 222 5.75 -7.05 9.58
CA ASN A 222 6.91 -6.23 9.90
C ASN A 222 8.03 -7.01 10.61
N ASP A 223 7.69 -7.97 11.46
CA ASP A 223 8.66 -8.86 12.11
C ASP A 223 9.31 -9.80 11.07
N GLU A 224 8.64 -10.08 9.95
CA GLU A 224 9.17 -10.79 8.77
C GLU A 224 10.01 -9.88 7.84
N GLY A 225 10.17 -8.60 8.16
CA GLY A 225 11.03 -7.66 7.46
C GLY A 225 10.30 -6.67 6.53
N LEU A 226 8.98 -6.75 6.35
CA LEU A 226 8.23 -5.79 5.55
C LEU A 226 8.26 -4.40 6.20
N THR A 227 8.61 -3.37 5.42
CA THR A 227 8.52 -1.98 5.86
C THR A 227 7.06 -1.51 5.82
N ILE A 228 6.59 -0.82 6.87
CA ILE A 228 5.20 -0.37 6.97
C ILE A 228 5.15 1.12 7.31
N VAL A 229 4.34 1.86 6.56
CA VAL A 229 3.95 3.24 6.87
C VAL A 229 2.45 3.27 7.06
N LEU A 230 2.03 3.52 8.29
CA LEU A 230 0.65 3.60 8.73
C LEU A 230 0.25 5.07 8.89
N VAL A 231 -0.81 5.52 8.23
CA VAL A 231 -1.45 6.80 8.51
C VAL A 231 -2.67 6.55 9.40
N THR A 232 -2.73 7.22 10.51
CA THR A 232 -3.87 7.13 11.43
C THR A 232 -4.04 8.43 12.22
N HIS A 233 -5.26 8.71 12.65
CA HIS A 233 -5.54 9.76 13.61
C HIS A 233 -5.77 9.20 15.02
N GLU A 234 -5.74 7.88 15.20
CA GLU A 234 -5.94 7.15 16.46
C GLU A 234 -4.60 6.98 17.20
N PRO A 235 -4.40 7.66 18.38
CA PRO A 235 -3.16 7.54 19.14
C PRO A 235 -2.87 6.11 19.61
N ASP A 236 -3.92 5.38 19.98
CA ASP A 236 -3.79 4.01 20.48
C ASP A 236 -3.30 3.03 19.40
N ILE A 237 -3.73 3.25 18.16
CA ILE A 237 -3.25 2.48 16.99
C ILE A 237 -1.81 2.86 16.65
N ALA A 238 -1.46 4.15 16.72
CA ALA A 238 -0.11 4.60 16.39
C ALA A 238 0.97 4.04 17.33
N GLN A 239 0.65 3.72 18.59
CA GLN A 239 1.58 3.15 19.56
C GLN A 239 2.08 1.74 19.17
N PHE A 240 1.35 1.03 18.33
CA PHE A 240 1.80 -0.28 17.82
C PHE A 240 2.92 -0.18 16.77
N ALA A 241 3.24 1.01 16.27
CA ALA A 241 4.38 1.24 15.39
C ALA A 241 5.70 1.32 16.18
N LYS A 242 6.83 1.24 15.49
CA LYS A 242 8.18 1.43 16.08
C LYS A 242 8.51 2.91 16.27
N ARG A 243 7.91 3.80 15.45
CA ARG A 243 8.18 5.25 15.40
C ARG A 243 6.90 6.00 15.05
N VAL A 244 6.71 7.15 15.67
CA VAL A 244 5.56 8.02 15.40
C VAL A 244 6.05 9.37 14.88
N ILE A 245 5.50 9.79 13.75
CA ILE A 245 5.71 11.11 13.14
C ILE A 245 4.40 11.88 13.23
N VAL A 246 4.44 13.06 13.88
CA VAL A 246 3.27 13.94 13.99
C VAL A 246 3.34 15.03 12.94
N PHE A 247 2.30 15.08 12.10
CA PHE A 247 2.15 16.00 10.98
C PHE A 247 1.17 17.14 11.33
N ARG A 248 1.56 18.38 11.05
CA ARG A 248 0.68 19.54 11.20
C ARG A 248 1.04 20.64 10.21
N ASP A 249 0.04 21.17 9.50
CA ASP A 249 0.16 22.30 8.56
C ASP A 249 1.23 22.05 7.46
N GLY A 250 1.28 20.83 6.93
CA GLY A 250 2.22 20.42 5.89
C GLY A 250 3.66 20.21 6.35
N LYS A 251 3.91 20.12 7.67
CA LYS A 251 5.24 19.95 8.27
C LYS A 251 5.26 18.83 9.31
N ILE A 252 6.41 18.19 9.47
CA ILE A 252 6.69 17.32 10.60
C ILE A 252 6.90 18.20 11.83
N ARG A 253 6.17 17.92 12.92
CA ARG A 253 6.28 18.59 14.21
C ARG A 253 6.97 17.77 15.27
N LYS A 254 6.84 16.45 15.16
CA LYS A 254 7.40 15.49 16.11
C LYS A 254 7.80 14.25 15.34
N ASP A 255 8.88 13.61 15.73
CA ASP A 255 9.41 12.41 15.13
C ASP A 255 10.17 11.66 16.22
N GLU A 256 9.54 10.60 16.78
CA GLU A 256 10.03 9.94 17.97
C GLU A 256 9.85 8.41 17.89
N PRO A 257 10.80 7.63 18.44
CA PRO A 257 10.60 6.20 18.64
C PRO A 257 9.54 5.94 19.71
N VAL A 258 8.77 4.85 19.54
CA VAL A 258 7.87 4.33 20.57
C VAL A 258 8.68 3.44 21.51
N ARG A 259 8.85 3.87 22.76
CA ARG A 259 9.71 3.16 23.75
C ARG A 259 9.07 1.88 24.27
N ASP A 260 7.80 1.97 24.69
CA ASP A 260 7.04 0.84 25.28
C ASP A 260 5.99 0.35 24.26
N ARG A 261 6.48 -0.14 23.13
CA ARG A 261 5.64 -0.60 22.02
C ARG A 261 4.81 -1.81 22.41
N PRO A 262 3.46 -1.73 22.47
CA PRO A 262 2.62 -2.87 22.76
C PRO A 262 2.68 -3.91 21.64
N ARG A 263 2.49 -5.17 21.99
CA ARG A 263 2.28 -6.24 21.03
C ARG A 263 0.78 -6.52 20.90
N ALA A 264 0.24 -6.41 19.68
CA ALA A 264 -1.18 -6.61 19.42
C ALA A 264 -1.67 -7.98 19.93
N ARG A 265 -0.89 -9.04 19.74
CA ARG A 265 -1.17 -10.39 20.25
C ARG A 265 -1.31 -10.47 21.78
N GLU A 266 -0.69 -9.56 22.52
CA GLU A 266 -0.77 -9.51 23.99
C GLU A 266 -1.96 -8.65 24.46
N VAL A 267 -2.37 -7.69 23.64
CA VAL A 267 -3.53 -6.81 23.89
C VAL A 267 -4.85 -7.51 23.52
N LEU A 268 -4.90 -8.27 22.43
CA LEU A 268 -6.11 -8.95 21.95
C LEU A 268 -6.89 -9.75 23.01
N PRO A 269 -6.24 -10.55 23.88
CA PRO A 269 -6.96 -11.30 24.91
C PRO A 269 -7.61 -10.41 25.99
N THR A 270 -7.20 -9.14 26.10
CA THR A 270 -7.73 -8.19 27.09
C THR A 270 -8.94 -7.41 26.59
N LEU A 271 -9.22 -7.47 25.26
CA LEU A 271 -10.34 -6.78 24.65
C LEU A 271 -11.62 -7.64 24.74
N PRO A 272 -12.81 -6.99 24.89
CA PRO A 272 -14.09 -7.70 24.86
C PRO A 272 -14.23 -8.57 23.62
N THR A 273 -14.90 -9.72 23.73
CA THR A 273 -15.31 -10.53 22.60
C THR A 273 -16.58 -9.93 22.00
N LEU A 274 -16.83 -10.14 20.70
CA LEU A 274 -18.03 -9.63 20.01
C LEU A 274 -19.34 -10.26 20.58
N ASP A 275 -19.23 -11.21 21.48
CA ASP A 275 -20.35 -11.94 22.11
C ASP A 275 -20.65 -11.40 23.55
N ASP A 276 -19.90 -10.43 24.04
CA ASP A 276 -20.12 -9.70 25.31
C ASP A 276 -20.79 -8.33 25.00
#